data_e697754a2e7f31296e97dbd6d1a81e1a
#
_entry.id   e697754a2e7f31296e97dbd6d1a81e1a
#
_cell.length_a   1.000
_cell.length_b   1.000
_cell.length_c   1.000
_cell.angle_alpha   90.00
_cell.angle_beta   90.00
_cell.angle_gamma   90.00
#
_symmetry.space_group_name_H-M   'P 1'
#
loop_
_entity.id
_entity.type
_entity.pdbx_description
1 polymer ?
#
loop_
_entity_poly.entity_id
_entity_poly.type
_entity_poly.pdbx_seq_one_letter_code
_entity_poly.pdbx_strand_id
1 'polypeptide(L)'
;MINVALMTVFFGLLGTAQGQALLPKQILILQTGTDELWGEYMFGLENQTGEPQEVNFKLALPMETTEWTAGQGLPKEVYRLGDDGGVNLVTTLEPGSQFSSLRIRIPAKEGVATLTIPPMAEGVAELGVWLSEKSKLLLSDRRFLAAGEQMGQMGAFSVHTTDQIKAGQAFEFHVEGVSEGRGRLWTLGAIVSILVAVLGGFLALKTKPSLAANEEVAL
;
A
#
# COMPACT_ATOMS: atom_id res chain seq x y z
N MET A 1 -22.07 3.04 -9.63
CA MET A 1 -21.82 3.85 -10.85
C MET A 1 -20.97 5.02 -10.41
N ILE A 2 -19.66 4.96 -10.63
CA ILE A 2 -18.74 6.07 -10.39
C ILE A 2 -19.09 7.15 -11.40
N ASN A 3 -19.31 8.35 -10.91
CA ASN A 3 -19.68 9.47 -11.77
C ASN A 3 -18.47 9.82 -12.67
N VAL A 4 -18.48 9.35 -13.90
CA VAL A 4 -17.44 9.54 -14.94
C VAL A 4 -17.16 11.03 -15.21
N ALA A 5 -18.08 11.92 -14.83
CA ALA A 5 -17.97 13.36 -15.05
C ALA A 5 -16.82 14.04 -14.28
N LEU A 6 -16.32 13.46 -13.19
CA LEU A 6 -15.26 14.10 -12.39
C LEU A 6 -13.84 13.80 -12.91
N MET A 7 -13.70 12.78 -13.76
CA MET A 7 -12.40 12.40 -14.34
C MET A 7 -12.05 13.17 -15.62
N THR A 8 -13.02 13.80 -16.27
CA THR A 8 -12.81 14.46 -17.57
C THR A 8 -12.00 15.76 -17.48
N VAL A 9 -11.88 16.37 -16.30
CA VAL A 9 -11.13 17.62 -16.11
C VAL A 9 -9.61 17.43 -16.08
N PHE A 10 -9.12 16.18 -15.94
CA PHE A 10 -7.70 15.89 -15.80
C PHE A 10 -6.94 15.57 -17.10
N PHE A 11 -7.61 15.47 -18.24
CA PHE A 11 -6.99 14.95 -19.47
C PHE A 11 -6.81 15.97 -20.59
N GLY A 12 -6.71 17.24 -20.28
CA GLY A 12 -6.41 18.28 -21.26
C GLY A 12 -4.91 18.46 -21.46
N LEU A 13 -4.41 18.14 -22.66
CA LEU A 13 -3.13 18.50 -23.27
C LEU A 13 -1.90 17.66 -22.88
N LEU A 14 -1.58 16.68 -23.73
CA LEU A 14 -0.16 16.37 -24.01
C LEU A 14 0.01 15.80 -25.42
N GLY A 15 1.07 16.26 -26.04
CA GLY A 15 1.41 16.10 -27.42
C GLY A 15 1.72 14.68 -27.87
N THR A 16 1.58 14.53 -29.15
CA THR A 16 1.79 13.37 -30.00
C THR A 16 3.14 12.67 -29.80
N ALA A 17 3.12 11.55 -29.09
CA ALA A 17 4.09 10.48 -29.31
C ALA A 17 3.31 9.29 -29.87
N GLN A 18 3.65 8.87 -31.08
CA GLN A 18 3.06 7.71 -31.72
C GLN A 18 3.24 6.47 -30.82
N GLY A 19 2.15 5.85 -30.40
CA GLY A 19 2.17 4.52 -29.83
C GLY A 19 2.18 4.39 -28.31
N GLN A 20 2.05 5.44 -27.52
CA GLN A 20 1.92 5.31 -26.07
C GLN A 20 0.50 4.87 -25.67
N ALA A 21 0.41 3.63 -25.18
CA ALA A 21 -0.85 3.10 -24.65
C ALA A 21 -1.08 3.45 -23.15
N LEU A 22 -0.04 3.87 -22.43
CA LEU A 22 -0.12 4.23 -21.02
C LEU A 22 -0.27 5.72 -20.84
N LEU A 23 -1.28 6.14 -20.12
CA LEU A 23 -1.41 7.54 -19.73
C LEU A 23 -0.32 7.91 -18.73
N PRO A 24 0.28 9.09 -18.84
CA PRO A 24 1.42 9.49 -18.02
C PRO A 24 1.09 9.66 -16.53
N LYS A 25 -0.20 9.67 -16.18
CA LYS A 25 -0.67 9.85 -14.81
C LYS A 25 -1.10 8.53 -14.20
N GLN A 26 -0.56 8.27 -13.01
CA GLN A 26 -0.87 7.08 -12.22
C GLN A 26 -1.26 7.50 -10.81
N ILE A 27 -2.11 6.74 -10.16
CA ILE A 27 -2.66 7.09 -8.84
C ILE A 27 -2.54 5.89 -7.91
N LEU A 28 -2.00 6.13 -6.72
CA LEU A 28 -2.03 5.21 -5.59
C LEU A 28 -3.02 5.74 -4.55
N ILE A 29 -4.11 5.00 -4.33
CA ILE A 29 -5.06 5.28 -3.25
C ILE A 29 -4.71 4.38 -2.08
N LEU A 30 -4.39 4.95 -0.91
CA LEU A 30 -3.87 4.22 0.23
C LEU A 30 -4.76 4.37 1.46
N GLN A 31 -4.93 3.28 2.18
CA GLN A 31 -5.63 3.20 3.47
C GLN A 31 -4.81 2.34 4.43
N THR A 32 -4.97 2.56 5.73
CA THR A 32 -4.31 1.73 6.73
C THR A 32 -5.04 0.38 6.88
N GLY A 33 -4.26 -0.70 6.87
CA GLY A 33 -4.61 -1.99 7.44
C GLY A 33 -3.89 -2.20 8.77
N THR A 34 -3.83 -3.41 9.25
CA THR A 34 -3.07 -3.79 10.44
C THR A 34 -1.67 -4.23 10.01
N ASP A 35 -0.63 -3.47 10.39
CA ASP A 35 0.76 -3.67 10.00
C ASP A 35 0.99 -3.65 8.47
N GLU A 36 0.05 -3.10 7.71
CA GLU A 36 0.12 -3.00 6.25
C GLU A 36 -0.67 -1.80 5.72
N LEU A 37 -0.36 -1.38 4.50
CA LEU A 37 -1.21 -0.52 3.70
C LEU A 37 -2.03 -1.38 2.74
N TRP A 38 -3.28 -1.05 2.63
CA TRP A 38 -4.15 -1.49 1.54
C TRP A 38 -4.22 -0.38 0.52
N GLY A 39 -4.03 -0.74 -0.73
CA GLY A 39 -4.02 0.24 -1.79
C GLY A 39 -4.79 -0.19 -3.01
N GLU A 40 -5.12 0.81 -3.81
CA GLU A 40 -5.59 0.64 -5.18
C GLU A 40 -4.68 1.45 -6.09
N TYR A 41 -3.94 0.77 -6.96
CA TYR A 41 -3.14 1.38 -7.99
C TYR A 41 -3.99 1.52 -9.24
N MET A 42 -4.24 2.76 -9.65
CA MET A 42 -5.06 3.10 -10.81
C MET A 42 -4.20 3.67 -11.93
N PHE A 43 -4.50 3.28 -13.14
CA PHE A 43 -3.82 3.78 -14.33
C PHE A 43 -4.78 3.88 -15.52
N GLY A 44 -4.48 4.80 -16.41
CA GLY A 44 -5.21 4.96 -17.65
C GLY A 44 -4.48 4.30 -18.82
N LEU A 45 -5.24 3.84 -19.80
CA LEU A 45 -4.77 3.28 -21.05
C LEU A 45 -5.48 4.01 -22.16
N GLU A 46 -4.73 4.45 -23.17
CA GLU A 46 -5.29 5.13 -24.32
C GLU A 46 -4.71 4.54 -25.60
N ASN A 47 -5.58 4.06 -26.46
CA ASN A 47 -5.23 3.70 -27.82
C ASN A 47 -5.82 4.76 -28.77
N GLN A 48 -4.95 5.65 -29.26
CA GLN A 48 -5.32 6.73 -30.17
C GLN A 48 -5.36 6.28 -31.63
N THR A 49 -4.97 5.04 -31.92
CA THR A 49 -5.08 4.49 -33.27
C THR A 49 -6.51 4.06 -33.55
N GLY A 50 -6.92 4.04 -34.78
CA GLY A 50 -8.24 3.55 -35.17
C GLY A 50 -8.38 2.02 -35.18
N GLU A 51 -7.33 1.28 -34.75
CA GLU A 51 -7.25 -0.18 -34.82
C GLU A 51 -6.83 -0.74 -33.45
N PRO A 52 -7.19 -2.01 -33.12
CA PRO A 52 -6.71 -2.69 -31.91
C PRO A 52 -5.19 -2.75 -31.85
N GLN A 53 -4.60 -2.45 -30.68
CA GLN A 53 -3.16 -2.40 -30.48
C GLN A 53 -2.73 -3.39 -29.41
N GLU A 54 -1.78 -4.28 -29.74
CA GLU A 54 -1.12 -5.12 -28.73
C GLU A 54 -0.19 -4.28 -27.86
N VAL A 55 -0.31 -4.44 -26.54
CA VAL A 55 0.53 -3.73 -25.57
C VAL A 55 1.18 -4.71 -24.62
N ASN A 56 2.42 -4.40 -24.27
CA ASN A 56 3.19 -5.11 -23.25
C ASN A 56 4.07 -4.10 -22.53
N PHE A 57 3.68 -3.73 -21.32
CA PHE A 57 4.46 -2.79 -20.53
C PHE A 57 4.42 -3.13 -19.02
N LYS A 58 5.45 -2.72 -18.32
CA LYS A 58 5.59 -2.88 -16.89
C LYS A 58 4.78 -1.81 -16.17
N LEU A 59 4.02 -2.22 -15.15
CA LEU A 59 3.31 -1.31 -14.26
C LEU A 59 4.23 -0.77 -13.17
N ALA A 60 4.06 0.50 -12.80
CA ALA A 60 4.85 1.16 -11.75
C ALA A 60 4.33 0.84 -10.34
N LEU A 61 4.13 -0.45 -10.06
CA LEU A 61 3.74 -0.88 -8.71
C LEU A 61 4.92 -0.74 -7.74
N PRO A 62 4.68 -0.35 -6.48
CA PRO A 62 5.71 -0.37 -5.45
C PRO A 62 6.35 -1.75 -5.31
N MET A 63 7.68 -1.80 -5.22
CA MET A 63 8.45 -3.07 -5.13
C MET A 63 8.11 -3.88 -3.88
N GLU A 64 7.67 -3.22 -2.82
CA GLU A 64 7.27 -3.83 -1.55
C GLU A 64 5.88 -4.46 -1.60
N THR A 65 5.19 -4.41 -2.74
CA THR A 65 3.87 -5.04 -2.91
C THR A 65 3.97 -6.56 -2.69
N THR A 66 3.34 -7.05 -1.64
CA THR A 66 3.35 -8.50 -1.29
C THR A 66 2.21 -9.27 -1.94
N GLU A 67 1.09 -8.60 -2.16
CA GLU A 67 -0.10 -9.16 -2.82
C GLU A 67 -0.69 -8.15 -3.78
N TRP A 68 -1.19 -8.63 -4.89
CA TRP A 68 -2.00 -7.85 -5.80
C TRP A 68 -3.13 -8.68 -6.42
N THR A 69 -4.23 -8.02 -6.73
CA THR A 69 -5.36 -8.61 -7.43
C THR A 69 -5.94 -7.61 -8.41
N ALA A 70 -6.49 -8.11 -9.52
CA ALA A 70 -7.19 -7.23 -10.46
C ALA A 70 -8.36 -6.53 -9.75
N GLY A 71 -8.44 -5.21 -9.95
CA GLY A 71 -9.52 -4.36 -9.46
C GLY A 71 -10.59 -4.15 -10.52
N GLN A 72 -10.77 -2.90 -10.94
CA GLN A 72 -11.72 -2.53 -11.99
C GLN A 72 -11.03 -2.50 -13.37
N GLY A 73 -11.81 -2.65 -14.42
CA GLY A 73 -11.36 -2.53 -15.79
C GLY A 73 -10.94 -3.87 -16.40
N LEU A 74 -9.65 -4.10 -16.53
CA LEU A 74 -9.12 -5.29 -17.22
C LEU A 74 -9.20 -6.56 -16.36
N PRO A 75 -9.41 -7.74 -16.99
CA PRO A 75 -9.45 -9.02 -16.31
C PRO A 75 -8.05 -9.45 -15.82
N LYS A 76 -8.00 -10.36 -14.84
CA LYS A 76 -6.75 -10.80 -14.20
C LYS A 76 -5.75 -11.42 -15.17
N GLU A 77 -6.22 -12.07 -16.19
CA GLU A 77 -5.42 -12.87 -17.15
C GLU A 77 -4.46 -12.02 -17.99
N VAL A 78 -4.70 -10.71 -18.09
CA VAL A 78 -3.83 -9.80 -18.83
C VAL A 78 -2.62 -9.33 -18.00
N TYR A 79 -2.63 -9.57 -16.68
CA TYR A 79 -1.52 -9.22 -15.80
C TYR A 79 -0.62 -10.42 -15.58
N ARG A 80 0.67 -10.24 -15.78
CA ARG A 80 1.68 -11.28 -15.65
C ARG A 80 2.79 -10.84 -14.70
N LEU A 81 3.19 -11.73 -13.82
CA LEU A 81 4.37 -11.50 -13.00
C LEU A 81 5.61 -11.63 -13.89
N GLY A 82 6.45 -10.61 -13.89
CA GLY A 82 7.74 -10.61 -14.56
C GLY A 82 8.80 -11.33 -13.73
N ASP A 83 9.92 -11.68 -14.37
CA ASP A 83 11.05 -12.35 -13.72
C ASP A 83 11.70 -11.50 -12.60
N ASP A 84 11.51 -10.19 -12.68
CA ASP A 84 12.00 -9.21 -11.70
C ASP A 84 11.00 -8.93 -10.56
N GLY A 85 9.90 -9.70 -10.47
CA GLY A 85 8.84 -9.52 -9.49
C GLY A 85 7.87 -8.38 -9.81
N GLY A 86 8.09 -7.63 -10.88
CA GLY A 86 7.17 -6.59 -11.34
C GLY A 86 5.95 -7.17 -12.04
N VAL A 87 4.90 -6.38 -12.17
CA VAL A 87 3.68 -6.77 -12.90
C VAL A 87 3.70 -6.16 -14.28
N ASN A 88 3.60 -7.01 -15.29
CA ASN A 88 3.47 -6.60 -16.68
C ASN A 88 2.00 -6.71 -17.12
N LEU A 89 1.55 -5.73 -17.88
CA LEU A 89 0.28 -5.76 -18.58
C LEU A 89 0.51 -6.22 -20.02
N VAL A 90 -0.15 -7.32 -20.40
CA VAL A 90 -0.09 -7.87 -21.75
C VAL A 90 -1.50 -8.06 -22.27
N THR A 91 -1.93 -7.21 -23.20
CA THR A 91 -3.30 -7.24 -23.71
C THR A 91 -3.40 -6.57 -25.09
N THR A 92 -4.53 -6.74 -25.72
CA THR A 92 -4.91 -5.96 -26.91
C THR A 92 -5.87 -4.85 -26.45
N LEU A 93 -5.52 -3.61 -26.74
CA LEU A 93 -6.35 -2.46 -26.45
C LEU A 93 -7.18 -2.08 -27.67
N GLU A 94 -8.49 -2.05 -27.50
CA GLU A 94 -9.40 -1.47 -28.46
C GLU A 94 -9.19 0.04 -28.58
N PRO A 95 -9.52 0.67 -29.71
CA PRO A 95 -9.46 2.13 -29.84
C PRO A 95 -10.24 2.85 -28.76
N GLY A 96 -9.65 3.90 -28.19
CA GLY A 96 -10.25 4.71 -27.13
C GLY A 96 -9.47 4.66 -25.82
N SER A 97 -10.10 5.17 -24.76
CA SER A 97 -9.50 5.27 -23.42
C SER A 97 -10.23 4.37 -22.46
N GLN A 98 -9.47 3.65 -21.64
CA GLN A 98 -10.01 2.86 -20.54
C GLN A 98 -9.15 3.03 -19.27
N PHE A 99 -9.80 2.84 -18.11
CA PHE A 99 -9.13 2.84 -16.81
C PHE A 99 -9.09 1.43 -16.26
N SER A 100 -8.01 1.13 -15.58
CA SER A 100 -7.87 -0.11 -14.87
C SER A 100 -7.22 0.09 -13.52
N SER A 101 -7.43 -0.86 -12.62
CA SER A 101 -6.82 -0.82 -11.29
C SER A 101 -6.36 -2.19 -10.81
N LEU A 102 -5.39 -2.15 -9.91
CA LEU A 102 -4.95 -3.29 -9.11
C LEU A 102 -5.11 -2.96 -7.64
N ARG A 103 -5.71 -3.88 -6.89
CA ARG A 103 -5.66 -3.83 -5.43
C ARG A 103 -4.35 -4.40 -4.96
N ILE A 104 -3.69 -3.71 -4.03
CA ILE A 104 -2.35 -4.06 -3.57
C ILE A 104 -2.28 -4.06 -2.04
N ARG A 105 -1.32 -4.82 -1.51
CA ARG A 105 -0.94 -4.79 -0.10
C ARG A 105 0.55 -4.53 0.02
N ILE A 106 0.91 -3.64 0.93
CA ILE A 106 2.28 -3.21 1.18
C ILE A 106 2.52 -3.33 2.68
N PRO A 107 3.53 -4.09 3.12
CA PRO A 107 3.82 -4.25 4.54
C PRO A 107 4.32 -2.94 5.14
N ALA A 108 4.00 -2.72 6.41
CA ALA A 108 4.53 -1.62 7.19
C ALA A 108 5.31 -2.15 8.39
N LYS A 109 6.33 -1.42 8.79
CA LYS A 109 7.13 -1.71 9.96
C LYS A 109 7.17 -0.50 10.86
N GLU A 110 6.82 -0.68 12.13
CA GLU A 110 6.83 0.40 13.13
C GLU A 110 5.97 1.60 12.71
N GLY A 111 4.81 1.32 12.11
CA GLY A 111 3.88 2.36 11.66
C GLY A 111 4.27 3.07 10.36
N VAL A 112 5.34 2.64 9.69
CA VAL A 112 5.84 3.24 8.45
C VAL A 112 5.85 2.20 7.32
N ALA A 113 5.28 2.55 6.18
CA ALA A 113 5.42 1.79 4.95
C ALA A 113 6.40 2.52 4.01
N THR A 114 7.37 1.77 3.51
CA THR A 114 8.26 2.24 2.43
C THR A 114 7.66 1.80 1.11
N LEU A 115 7.62 2.71 0.15
CA LEU A 115 7.13 2.45 -1.20
C LEU A 115 8.20 2.86 -2.21
N THR A 116 8.68 1.90 -2.98
CA THR A 116 9.68 2.14 -4.02
C THR A 116 9.07 1.86 -5.39
N ILE A 117 8.81 2.92 -6.15
CA ILE A 117 8.43 2.79 -7.56
C ILE A 117 9.68 2.32 -8.33
N PRO A 118 9.60 1.18 -9.03
CA PRO A 118 10.74 0.64 -9.76
C PRO A 118 11.20 1.57 -10.89
N PRO A 119 12.44 1.42 -11.35
CA PRO A 119 12.88 2.10 -12.57
C PRO A 119 11.98 1.73 -13.75
N MET A 120 11.40 2.74 -14.40
CA MET A 120 10.56 2.60 -15.58
C MET A 120 11.30 3.11 -16.80
N ALA A 121 11.15 2.43 -17.95
CA ALA A 121 11.85 2.81 -19.18
C ALA A 121 11.48 4.23 -19.66
N GLU A 122 10.23 4.62 -19.49
CA GLU A 122 9.72 5.94 -19.89
C GLU A 122 9.52 6.91 -18.72
N GLY A 123 9.78 6.44 -17.48
CA GLY A 123 9.46 7.19 -16.28
C GLY A 123 7.96 7.24 -16.00
N VAL A 124 7.56 8.10 -15.07
CA VAL A 124 6.16 8.39 -14.72
C VAL A 124 6.01 9.91 -14.74
N ALA A 125 5.14 10.45 -15.59
CA ALA A 125 5.00 11.89 -15.73
C ALA A 125 4.38 12.54 -14.48
N GLU A 126 3.44 11.86 -13.83
CA GLU A 126 2.83 12.30 -12.58
C GLU A 126 2.37 11.08 -11.77
N LEU A 127 2.79 11.01 -10.51
CA LEU A 127 2.26 10.04 -9.55
C LEU A 127 1.40 10.78 -8.51
N GLY A 128 0.12 10.46 -8.48
CA GLY A 128 -0.80 10.88 -7.43
C GLY A 128 -0.79 9.89 -6.27
N VAL A 129 -0.67 10.37 -5.04
CA VAL A 129 -0.86 9.56 -3.83
C VAL A 129 -2.04 10.12 -3.06
N TRP A 130 -3.07 9.33 -2.92
CA TRP A 130 -4.31 9.69 -2.23
C TRP A 130 -4.39 8.95 -0.91
N LEU A 131 -4.36 9.67 0.19
CA LEU A 131 -4.40 9.11 1.53
C LEU A 131 -5.80 9.26 2.11
N SER A 132 -6.38 8.16 2.57
CA SER A 132 -7.67 8.21 3.24
C SER A 132 -7.57 8.98 4.55
N GLU A 133 -8.36 10.04 4.72
CA GLU A 133 -8.41 10.84 5.95
C GLU A 133 -8.78 10.01 7.17
N LYS A 134 -9.64 9.00 7.01
CA LYS A 134 -10.01 8.08 8.09
C LYS A 134 -8.82 7.30 8.63
N SER A 135 -7.81 7.10 7.80
CA SER A 135 -6.61 6.32 8.12
C SER A 135 -5.55 7.13 8.85
N LYS A 136 -5.66 8.47 8.89
CA LYS A 136 -4.65 9.36 9.49
C LYS A 136 -3.23 9.13 8.96
N LEU A 137 -3.14 8.68 7.72
CA LEU A 137 -1.86 8.48 7.05
C LEU A 137 -1.22 9.83 6.74
N LEU A 138 0.11 9.88 6.80
CA LEU A 138 0.91 11.07 6.53
C LEU A 138 1.94 10.77 5.45
N LEU A 139 2.10 11.70 4.53
CA LEU A 139 3.14 11.70 3.51
C LEU A 139 4.02 12.93 3.75
N SER A 140 5.20 12.73 4.34
CA SER A 140 6.09 13.81 4.75
C SER A 140 7.19 14.13 3.73
N ASP A 141 7.19 13.47 2.57
CA ASP A 141 8.18 13.67 1.52
C ASP A 141 7.94 14.99 0.76
N ARG A 142 8.92 15.88 0.79
CA ARG A 142 8.86 17.22 0.16
C ARG A 142 8.75 17.22 -1.36
N ARG A 143 8.98 16.09 -2.00
CA ARG A 143 8.81 15.93 -3.46
C ARG A 143 7.35 15.82 -3.85
N PHE A 144 6.45 15.61 -2.89
CA PHE A 144 5.03 15.63 -3.12
C PHE A 144 4.43 16.99 -2.73
N LEU A 145 3.63 17.52 -3.62
CA LEU A 145 2.86 18.74 -3.41
C LEU A 145 1.43 18.38 -3.02
N ALA A 146 0.91 19.04 -1.98
CA ALA A 146 -0.49 18.87 -1.62
C ALA A 146 -1.37 19.48 -2.73
N ALA A 147 -2.22 18.66 -3.32
CA ALA A 147 -3.15 19.05 -4.39
C ALA A 147 -4.59 19.26 -3.89
N GLY A 148 -4.79 19.22 -2.56
CA GLY A 148 -6.09 19.45 -1.91
C GLY A 148 -6.76 18.16 -1.46
N GLU A 149 -8.07 18.23 -1.30
CA GLU A 149 -8.92 17.13 -0.85
C GLU A 149 -9.84 16.66 -1.98
N GLN A 150 -10.10 15.37 -2.02
CA GLN A 150 -11.05 14.76 -2.96
C GLN A 150 -12.03 13.87 -2.21
N MET A 151 -13.31 13.98 -2.57
CA MET A 151 -14.36 13.10 -2.05
C MET A 151 -14.54 11.90 -2.97
N GLY A 152 -14.32 10.70 -2.43
CA GLY A 152 -14.58 9.44 -3.12
C GLY A 152 -15.72 8.65 -2.46
N GLN A 153 -16.04 7.49 -2.99
CA GLN A 153 -17.08 6.62 -2.42
C GLN A 153 -16.74 6.13 -0.99
N MET A 154 -15.46 6.01 -0.67
CA MET A 154 -14.97 5.56 0.65
C MET A 154 -14.75 6.70 1.64
N GLY A 155 -14.99 7.95 1.26
CA GLY A 155 -14.82 9.14 2.09
C GLY A 155 -13.90 10.18 1.47
N ALA A 156 -13.36 11.07 2.31
CA ALA A 156 -12.42 12.10 1.92
C ALA A 156 -10.99 11.53 1.85
N PHE A 157 -10.22 12.06 0.90
CA PHE A 157 -8.82 11.73 0.66
C PHE A 157 -8.02 13.03 0.57
N SER A 158 -6.90 13.09 1.25
CA SER A 158 -5.87 14.09 0.96
C SER A 158 -5.07 13.66 -0.26
N VAL A 159 -4.95 14.56 -1.22
CA VAL A 159 -4.30 14.31 -2.51
C VAL A 159 -2.93 14.95 -2.54
N HIS A 160 -1.94 14.14 -2.87
CA HIS A 160 -0.57 14.58 -3.05
C HIS A 160 -0.10 14.18 -4.45
N THR A 161 0.61 15.03 -5.13
CA THR A 161 1.17 14.75 -6.45
C THR A 161 2.66 15.02 -6.47
N THR A 162 3.41 14.21 -7.19
CA THR A 162 4.81 14.48 -7.47
C THR A 162 4.99 14.83 -8.93
N ASP A 163 6.00 15.64 -9.19
CA ASP A 163 6.48 15.90 -10.53
C ASP A 163 7.04 14.61 -11.17
N GLN A 164 7.50 14.74 -12.37
CA GLN A 164 8.01 13.66 -13.18
C GLN A 164 9.04 12.76 -12.45
N ILE A 165 8.73 11.48 -12.35
CA ILE A 165 9.71 10.44 -11.99
C ILE A 165 10.51 10.12 -13.25
N LYS A 166 11.81 10.37 -13.22
CA LYS A 166 12.68 10.23 -14.38
C LYS A 166 12.83 8.78 -14.82
N ALA A 167 12.92 8.58 -16.12
CA ALA A 167 13.20 7.27 -16.71
C ALA A 167 14.48 6.65 -16.12
N GLY A 168 14.43 5.34 -15.85
CA GLY A 168 15.55 4.57 -15.32
C GLY A 168 15.90 4.82 -13.85
N GLN A 169 15.14 5.64 -13.14
CA GLN A 169 15.37 5.92 -11.71
C GLN A 169 14.29 5.29 -10.84
N ALA A 170 14.71 4.64 -9.75
CA ALA A 170 13.80 4.26 -8.68
C ALA A 170 13.37 5.50 -7.89
N PHE A 171 12.14 5.49 -7.40
CA PHE A 171 11.60 6.58 -6.61
C PHE A 171 11.02 6.03 -5.31
N GLU A 172 11.75 6.25 -4.21
CA GLU A 172 11.36 5.80 -2.87
C GLU A 172 10.72 6.94 -2.07
N PHE A 173 9.64 6.62 -1.36
CA PHE A 173 8.97 7.50 -0.40
C PHE A 173 8.34 6.71 0.74
N HIS A 174 7.96 7.40 1.81
CA HIS A 174 7.42 6.77 3.02
C HIS A 174 6.03 7.31 3.34
N VAL A 175 5.18 6.40 3.81
CA VAL A 175 3.85 6.70 4.35
C VAL A 175 3.83 6.30 5.81
N GLU A 176 3.60 7.26 6.69
CA GLU A 176 3.55 7.12 8.14
C GLU A 176 2.11 6.99 8.64
N GLY A 177 1.93 6.56 9.89
CA GLY A 177 0.61 6.46 10.52
C GLY A 177 -0.12 5.15 10.19
N VAL A 178 0.59 4.14 9.67
CA VAL A 178 0.00 2.82 9.47
C VAL A 178 -0.32 2.21 10.83
N SER A 179 -1.54 1.68 10.98
CA SER A 179 -2.01 1.10 12.24
C SER A 179 -1.17 -0.11 12.61
N GLU A 180 -0.52 -0.05 13.76
CA GLU A 180 0.18 -1.20 14.32
C GLU A 180 -0.80 -2.20 14.90
N GLY A 181 -0.61 -3.46 14.59
CA GLY A 181 -1.39 -4.55 15.18
C GLY A 181 -1.17 -4.65 16.69
N ARG A 182 -2.20 -5.08 17.39
CA ARG A 182 -2.14 -5.31 18.85
C ARG A 182 -1.10 -6.37 19.26
N GLY A 183 -0.39 -6.99 18.30
CA GLY A 183 0.63 -7.99 18.56
C GLY A 183 1.71 -7.52 19.56
N ARG A 184 2.10 -6.26 19.51
CA ARG A 184 3.05 -5.66 20.45
C ARG A 184 2.50 -5.58 21.89
N LEU A 185 1.19 -5.30 22.04
CA LEU A 185 0.53 -5.31 23.36
C LEU A 185 0.41 -6.72 23.93
N TRP A 186 0.18 -7.72 23.09
CA TRP A 186 0.13 -9.13 23.50
C TRP A 186 1.51 -9.66 23.90
N THR A 187 2.58 -9.31 23.16
CA THR A 187 3.96 -9.69 23.52
C THR A 187 4.39 -9.01 24.83
N LEU A 188 4.10 -7.73 25.04
CA LEU A 188 4.35 -7.06 26.31
C LEU A 188 3.54 -7.67 27.45
N GLY A 189 2.25 -7.95 27.22
CA GLY A 189 1.40 -8.63 28.19
C GLY A 189 1.91 -10.02 28.54
N ALA A 190 2.37 -10.81 27.58
CA ALA A 190 2.96 -12.12 27.81
C ALA A 190 4.26 -12.04 28.60
N ILE A 191 5.16 -11.09 28.30
CA ILE A 191 6.42 -10.88 29.04
C ILE A 191 6.13 -10.47 30.49
N VAL A 192 5.20 -9.55 30.71
CA VAL A 192 4.79 -9.14 32.07
C VAL A 192 4.18 -10.31 32.84
N SER A 193 3.32 -11.11 32.20
CA SER A 193 2.71 -12.29 32.82
C SER A 193 3.74 -13.35 33.22
N ILE A 194 4.76 -13.59 32.39
CA ILE A 194 5.86 -14.50 32.71
C ILE A 194 6.68 -13.96 33.87
N LEU A 195 7.01 -12.67 33.88
CA LEU A 195 7.74 -12.03 35.00
C LEU A 195 6.97 -12.12 36.32
N VAL A 196 5.66 -11.89 36.31
CA VAL A 196 4.82 -12.01 37.51
C VAL A 196 4.74 -13.46 37.97
N ALA A 197 4.63 -14.44 37.08
CA ALA A 197 4.62 -15.85 37.42
C ALA A 197 5.95 -16.32 38.03
N VAL A 198 7.09 -15.87 37.49
CA VAL A 198 8.42 -16.18 38.01
C VAL A 198 8.66 -15.55 39.38
N LEU A 199 8.30 -14.27 39.56
CA LEU A 199 8.39 -13.59 40.85
C LEU A 199 7.45 -14.19 41.90
N GLY A 200 6.21 -14.51 41.52
CA GLY A 200 5.24 -15.17 42.37
C GLY A 200 5.70 -16.56 42.82
N GLY A 201 6.25 -17.36 41.88
CA GLY A 201 6.81 -18.66 42.19
C GLY A 201 8.04 -18.58 43.12
N PHE A 202 8.89 -17.60 42.96
CA PHE A 202 10.06 -17.37 43.80
C PHE A 202 9.67 -16.96 45.26
N LEU A 203 8.66 -16.13 45.39
CA LEU A 203 8.09 -15.75 46.69
C LEU A 203 7.41 -16.94 47.40
N ALA A 204 6.66 -17.76 46.67
CA ALA A 204 6.01 -18.95 47.20
C ALA A 204 7.01 -20.00 47.68
N LEU A 205 8.16 -20.14 47.01
CA LEU A 205 9.25 -21.01 47.45
C LEU A 205 9.96 -20.50 48.72
N LYS A 206 10.07 -19.18 48.92
CA LYS A 206 10.63 -18.58 50.12
C LYS A 206 9.71 -18.60 51.35
N THR A 207 8.42 -18.70 51.13
CA THR A 207 7.40 -18.70 52.20
C THR A 207 6.88 -20.09 52.55
N LYS A 208 7.64 -21.18 52.29
CA LYS A 208 7.27 -22.50 52.82
C LYS A 208 7.21 -22.40 54.33
N PRO A 209 6.02 -22.54 54.96
CA PRO A 209 5.94 -22.62 56.40
C PRO A 209 6.70 -23.87 56.85
N SER A 210 7.64 -23.68 57.76
CA SER A 210 8.26 -24.77 58.47
C SER A 210 7.15 -25.53 59.21
N LEU A 211 6.74 -26.68 58.70
CA LEU A 211 6.02 -27.69 59.46
C LEU A 211 6.99 -28.32 60.43
N ALA A 212 7.31 -27.56 61.50
CA ALA A 212 8.02 -28.10 62.63
C ALA A 212 7.00 -28.52 63.68
N ALA A 213 6.92 -29.78 63.89
CA ALA A 213 6.73 -30.50 65.13
C ALA A 213 5.60 -30.01 66.09
N ASN A 214 4.50 -30.73 66.06
CA ASN A 214 3.76 -31.02 67.27
C ASN A 214 3.51 -32.56 67.30
N GLU A 215 4.52 -33.28 67.62
CA GLU A 215 4.40 -34.59 68.25
C GLU A 215 4.77 -34.43 69.72
N GLU A 216 4.02 -35.15 70.56
CA GLU A 216 4.09 -35.28 71.99
C GLU A 216 3.22 -34.31 72.83
N VAL A 217 2.03 -34.79 73.29
CA VAL A 217 1.98 -35.42 74.63
C VAL A 217 0.72 -36.29 74.73
N ALA A 218 0.92 -37.61 74.82
CA ALA A 218 -0.03 -38.55 75.31
C ALA A 218 0.34 -38.75 76.83
N LEU A 219 -0.65 -38.60 77.67
CA LEU A 219 -0.85 -39.33 78.95
C LEU A 219 -2.24 -39.11 79.50
#